data_b6367acd51142ca3b989b3794faa5021
#
_entry.id   b6367acd51142ca3b989b3794faa5021
#
_cell.length_a   1.000
_cell.length_b   1.000
_cell.length_c   1.000
_cell.angle_alpha   90.00
_cell.angle_beta   90.00
_cell.angle_gamma   90.00
#
_symmetry.space_group_name_H-M   'P 1'
#
loop_
_entity.id
_entity.type
_entity.pdbx_description
1 polymer ?
#
loop_
_entity_poly.entity_id
_entity_poly.type
_entity_poly.pdbx_seq_one_letter_code
_entity_poly.pdbx_strand_id
1 'polypeptide(L)'
;SRRQRQMCIRDSRITDAKASKGETVLKKVLESDEGARRLGEVALVPNSSPISNSGLLFYNTLFDENAASHIALGQCYSKCFKGEKNLSASEISERGGNSSMIHIDWMIGSGEIDIDGFGKNGEIVPIFRKGEWVD
;
A
#
# COMPACT_ATOMS: atom_id res chain seq x y z
N SER A 1 7.97 -9.20 18.12
CA SER A 1 6.72 -8.51 18.44
C SER A 1 6.31 -7.65 17.25
N ARG A 2 5.16 -7.94 16.63
CA ARG A 2 4.57 -7.10 15.59
C ARG A 2 4.37 -5.71 16.19
N ARG A 3 5.06 -4.71 15.65
CA ARG A 3 4.88 -3.32 16.07
C ARG A 3 3.48 -2.90 15.64
N GLN A 4 2.60 -2.73 16.61
CA GLN A 4 1.24 -2.26 16.34
C GLN A 4 1.30 -0.84 15.79
N ARG A 5 0.80 -0.66 14.58
CA ARG A 5 0.57 0.62 13.95
C ARG A 5 -0.88 0.66 13.52
N GLN A 6 -1.54 1.76 13.75
CA GLN A 6 -2.91 2.00 13.32
C GLN A 6 -2.99 3.28 12.52
N MET A 7 -3.71 3.24 11.42
CA MET A 7 -4.03 4.41 10.62
C MET A 7 -5.52 4.42 10.32
N CYS A 8 -6.11 5.59 10.46
CA CYS A 8 -7.46 5.85 9.98
C CYS A 8 -7.36 6.52 8.61
N ILE A 9 -7.96 5.90 7.61
CA ILE A 9 -7.92 6.34 6.21
C ILE A 9 -9.34 6.68 5.75
N ARG A 10 -9.51 7.84 5.13
CA ARG A 10 -10.74 8.24 4.46
C ARG A 10 -10.39 8.84 3.11
N ASP A 11 -11.06 8.36 2.06
CA ASP A 11 -10.87 8.86 0.69
C ASP A 11 -9.38 8.87 0.28
N SER A 12 -8.68 7.77 0.61
CA SER A 12 -7.23 7.61 0.42
C SER A 12 -6.36 8.57 1.23
N ARG A 13 -6.93 9.33 2.18
CA ARG A 13 -6.20 10.27 3.04
C ARG A 13 -6.14 9.76 4.48
N ILE A 14 -4.94 9.79 5.07
CA ILE A 14 -4.74 9.48 6.48
C ILE A 14 -5.23 10.66 7.32
N THR A 15 -6.17 10.36 8.20
CA THR A 15 -6.76 11.33 9.13
C THR A 15 -6.13 11.26 10.51
N ASP A 16 -5.68 10.07 10.94
CA ASP A 16 -4.99 9.85 12.20
C ASP A 16 -3.97 8.71 12.05
N ALA A 17 -2.89 8.79 12.81
CA ALA A 17 -1.83 7.78 12.82
C ALA A 17 -1.26 7.61 14.22
N LYS A 18 -1.18 6.35 14.67
CA LYS A 18 -0.62 5.96 15.97
C LYS A 18 0.40 4.85 15.80
N ALA A 19 1.43 4.86 16.62
CA ALA A 19 2.42 3.80 16.64
C ALA A 19 2.95 3.55 18.04
N SER A 20 3.13 2.29 18.41
CA SER A 20 3.71 1.91 19.70
C SER A 20 5.17 2.36 19.88
N LYS A 21 5.88 2.54 18.76
CA LYS A 21 7.25 3.09 18.71
C LYS A 21 7.39 3.97 17.45
N GLY A 22 8.06 5.11 17.60
CA GLY A 22 8.36 6.01 16.49
C GLY A 22 7.15 6.84 16.00
N GLU A 23 6.12 7.04 16.81
CA GLU A 23 4.94 7.83 16.43
C GLU A 23 5.30 9.25 15.98
N THR A 24 6.23 9.90 16.68
CA THR A 24 6.69 11.24 16.32
C THR A 24 7.36 11.27 14.93
N VAL A 25 8.12 10.22 14.60
CA VAL A 25 8.73 10.08 13.26
C VAL A 25 7.66 9.86 12.21
N LEU A 26 6.70 8.97 12.49
CA LEU A 26 5.57 8.73 11.58
C LEU A 26 4.78 10.00 11.29
N LYS A 27 4.46 10.78 12.31
CA LYS A 27 3.75 12.07 12.15
C LYS A 27 4.54 13.06 11.31
N LYS A 28 5.85 13.20 11.55
CA LYS A 28 6.72 14.07 10.74
C LYS A 28 6.79 13.62 9.27
N VAL A 29 6.86 12.33 9.03
CA VAL A 29 6.84 11.77 7.67
C VAL A 29 5.53 12.10 6.97
N LEU A 30 4.39 11.99 7.65
CA LEU A 30 3.07 12.35 7.11
C LEU A 30 2.89 13.87 6.87
N GLU A 31 3.81 14.68 7.38
CA GLU A 31 3.84 16.15 7.22
C GLU A 31 4.88 16.61 6.20
N SER A 32 5.59 15.69 5.53
CA SER A 32 6.67 16.01 4.58
C SER A 32 6.16 16.82 3.38
N ASP A 33 4.98 16.47 2.86
CA ASP A 33 4.30 17.18 1.79
C ASP A 33 2.80 16.83 1.77
N GLU A 34 2.04 17.44 0.88
CA GLU A 34 0.58 17.21 0.78
C GLU A 34 0.22 15.77 0.41
N GLY A 35 1.03 15.14 -0.45
CA GLY A 35 0.84 13.77 -0.91
C GLY A 35 1.21 12.72 0.14
N ALA A 36 2.04 13.07 1.13
CA ALA A 36 2.54 12.13 2.14
C ALA A 36 1.42 11.48 2.99
N ARG A 37 0.27 12.13 3.11
CA ARG A 37 -0.92 11.62 3.81
C ARG A 37 -1.87 10.82 2.92
N ARG A 38 -1.53 10.61 1.65
CA ARG A 38 -2.38 9.87 0.70
C ARG A 38 -1.75 8.54 0.33
N LEU A 39 -2.59 7.59 -0.05
CA LEU A 39 -2.12 6.33 -0.61
C LEU A 39 -1.59 6.55 -2.03
N GLY A 40 -0.47 5.94 -2.34
CA GLY A 40 0.13 5.89 -3.67
C GLY A 40 0.10 4.50 -4.28
N GLU A 41 -0.08 3.46 -3.46
CA GLU A 41 -0.06 2.07 -3.91
C GLU A 41 -1.00 1.19 -3.11
N VAL A 42 -1.57 0.20 -3.81
CA VAL A 42 -2.20 -0.99 -3.24
C VAL A 42 -1.62 -2.19 -3.98
N ALA A 43 -0.90 -3.04 -3.27
CA ALA A 43 -0.29 -4.24 -3.82
C ALA A 43 -0.94 -5.50 -3.26
N LEU A 44 -1.32 -6.42 -4.16
CA LEU A 44 -1.93 -7.69 -3.82
C LEU A 44 -0.89 -8.80 -3.96
N VAL A 45 -0.51 -9.39 -2.85
CA VAL A 45 0.52 -10.44 -2.78
C VAL A 45 -0.05 -11.61 -1.98
N PRO A 46 -0.14 -12.82 -2.56
CA PRO A 46 -0.67 -13.98 -1.85
C PRO A 46 0.26 -14.39 -0.72
N ASN A 47 -0.31 -14.94 0.33
CA ASN A 47 0.45 -15.43 1.49
C ASN A 47 1.43 -16.54 1.11
N SER A 48 1.13 -17.30 0.04
CA SER A 48 2.01 -18.33 -0.55
C SER A 48 3.10 -17.77 -1.48
N SER A 49 3.32 -16.45 -1.52
CA SER A 49 4.39 -15.89 -2.35
C SER A 49 5.76 -16.53 -2.04
N PRO A 50 6.67 -16.65 -3.02
CA PRO A 50 7.99 -17.22 -2.78
C PRO A 50 8.77 -16.50 -1.68
N ILE A 51 8.61 -15.18 -1.58
CA ILE A 51 9.27 -14.37 -0.54
C ILE A 51 8.68 -14.67 0.83
N SER A 52 7.35 -14.74 0.96
CA SER A 52 6.69 -15.14 2.22
C SER A 52 7.12 -16.54 2.66
N ASN A 53 7.09 -17.50 1.73
CA ASN A 53 7.43 -18.90 2.01
C ASN A 53 8.93 -19.12 2.34
N SER A 54 9.81 -18.21 1.91
CA SER A 54 11.23 -18.30 2.26
C SER A 54 11.49 -18.11 3.75
N GLY A 55 10.63 -17.36 4.44
CA GLY A 55 10.81 -16.96 5.84
C GLY A 55 12.03 -16.06 6.08
N LEU A 56 12.67 -15.57 5.01
CA LEU A 56 13.87 -14.75 5.08
C LEU A 56 13.52 -13.26 5.01
N LEU A 57 14.32 -12.46 5.70
CA LEU A 57 14.37 -11.02 5.54
C LEU A 57 15.61 -10.66 4.73
N PHE A 58 15.41 -10.11 3.56
CA PHE A 58 16.49 -9.82 2.59
C PHE A 58 17.19 -8.47 2.88
N TYR A 59 16.59 -7.61 3.72
CA TYR A 59 17.02 -6.22 3.92
C TYR A 59 17.07 -5.42 2.62
N ASN A 60 16.19 -5.77 1.69
CA ASN A 60 16.01 -5.13 0.41
C ASN A 60 14.52 -4.92 0.17
N THR A 61 14.09 -3.67 0.11
CA THR A 61 12.68 -3.30 -0.01
C THR A 61 12.00 -3.96 -1.21
N LEU A 62 12.69 -4.00 -2.36
CA LEU A 62 12.16 -4.61 -3.59
C LEU A 62 11.87 -6.11 -3.49
N PHE A 63 12.49 -6.81 -2.54
CA PHE A 63 12.19 -8.20 -2.22
C PHE A 63 11.19 -8.29 -1.08
N ASP A 64 11.46 -7.61 0.02
CA ASP A 64 10.72 -7.77 1.27
C ASP A 64 9.26 -7.27 1.15
N GLU A 65 8.98 -6.31 0.27
CA GLU A 65 7.62 -5.85 -0.04
C GLU A 65 6.74 -6.97 -0.62
N ASN A 66 7.33 -7.96 -1.31
CA ASN A 66 6.62 -9.10 -1.89
C ASN A 66 6.34 -10.23 -0.87
N ALA A 67 6.56 -10.01 0.40
CA ALA A 67 6.22 -10.96 1.45
C ALA A 67 4.74 -10.94 1.84
N ALA A 68 4.01 -9.85 1.57
CA ALA A 68 2.59 -9.73 1.91
C ALA A 68 1.91 -8.63 1.10
N SER A 69 0.58 -8.71 0.98
CA SER A 69 -0.20 -7.59 0.47
C SER A 69 0.09 -6.33 1.29
N HIS A 70 0.27 -5.21 0.61
CA HIS A 70 0.65 -3.95 1.25
C HIS A 70 -0.02 -2.75 0.59
N ILE A 71 -0.03 -1.65 1.30
CA ILE A 71 -0.37 -0.33 0.82
C ILE A 71 0.85 0.57 1.01
N ALA A 72 1.07 1.52 0.12
CA ALA A 72 2.11 2.51 0.29
C ALA A 72 1.55 3.91 0.47
N LEU A 73 2.20 4.67 1.34
CA LEU A 73 1.99 6.09 1.52
C LEU A 73 2.81 6.87 0.51
N GLY A 74 2.25 7.96 0.01
CA GLY A 74 2.99 8.92 -0.78
C GLY A 74 2.98 8.62 -2.27
N GLN A 75 4.15 8.61 -2.89
CA GLN A 75 4.32 8.55 -4.35
C GLN A 75 3.73 7.27 -4.96
N CYS A 76 2.95 7.41 -6.02
CA CYS A 76 2.53 6.28 -6.85
C CYS A 76 3.56 5.96 -7.94
N TYR A 77 3.51 4.73 -8.49
CA TYR A 77 4.34 4.36 -9.62
C TYR A 77 3.71 4.77 -10.95
N SER A 78 4.40 5.61 -11.70
CA SER A 78 3.96 6.07 -13.04
C SER A 78 3.77 4.91 -14.03
N LYS A 79 4.48 3.80 -13.84
CA LYS A 79 4.36 2.58 -14.66
C LYS A 79 2.99 1.90 -14.60
N CYS A 80 2.19 2.18 -13.56
CA CYS A 80 0.84 1.65 -13.42
C CYS A 80 -0.19 2.34 -14.35
N PHE A 81 0.18 3.47 -14.97
CA PHE A 81 -0.69 4.18 -15.90
C PHE A 81 -0.49 3.68 -17.33
N LYS A 82 -1.59 3.49 -18.07
CA LYS A 82 -1.52 3.10 -19.48
C LYS A 82 -0.95 4.24 -20.34
N GLY A 83 0.01 3.94 -21.19
CA GLY A 83 0.35 4.71 -22.38
C GLY A 83 1.64 5.52 -22.33
N GLU A 84 2.13 6.00 -21.19
CA GLU A 84 3.33 6.85 -21.17
C GLU A 84 4.32 6.47 -20.07
N LYS A 85 5.60 6.54 -20.40
CA LYS A 85 6.68 6.10 -19.49
C LYS A 85 7.16 7.18 -18.51
N ASN A 86 6.91 8.46 -18.82
CA ASN A 86 7.39 9.59 -18.02
C ASN A 86 6.28 10.63 -17.87
N LEU A 87 5.39 10.41 -16.90
CA LEU A 87 4.36 11.35 -16.54
C LEU A 87 4.90 12.41 -15.58
N SER A 88 4.54 13.66 -15.80
CA SER A 88 4.76 14.74 -14.84
C SER A 88 3.86 14.59 -13.61
N ALA A 89 4.18 15.27 -12.53
CA ALA A 89 3.36 15.24 -11.30
C ALA A 89 1.91 15.72 -11.56
N SER A 90 1.71 16.70 -12.45
CA SER A 90 0.37 17.17 -12.83
C SER A 90 -0.41 16.09 -13.59
N GLU A 91 0.21 15.43 -14.57
CA GLU A 91 -0.43 14.34 -15.34
C GLU A 91 -0.77 13.13 -14.45
N ILE A 92 0.09 12.81 -13.49
CA ILE A 92 -0.20 11.78 -12.47
C ILE A 92 -1.44 12.16 -11.68
N SER A 93 -1.50 13.41 -11.18
CA SER A 93 -2.62 13.89 -10.38
C SER A 93 -3.94 13.92 -11.17
N GLU A 94 -3.92 14.38 -12.42
CA GLU A 94 -5.08 14.40 -13.33
C GLU A 94 -5.65 13.00 -13.61
N ARG A 95 -4.77 11.98 -13.59
CA ARG A 95 -5.14 10.57 -13.75
C ARG A 95 -5.52 9.87 -12.44
N GLY A 96 -5.61 10.63 -11.34
CA GLY A 96 -5.99 10.12 -10.02
C GLY A 96 -4.85 9.48 -9.23
N GLY A 97 -3.60 9.64 -9.68
CA GLY A 97 -2.43 9.20 -8.93
C GLY A 97 -1.99 10.22 -7.89
N ASN A 98 -1.20 9.77 -6.94
CA ASN A 98 -0.66 10.61 -5.88
C ASN A 98 0.82 10.93 -6.14
N SER A 99 1.21 12.18 -5.91
CA SER A 99 2.59 12.63 -6.01
C SER A 99 3.11 13.08 -4.65
N SER A 100 4.29 12.61 -4.26
CA SER A 100 4.92 12.90 -2.97
C SER A 100 6.43 12.68 -3.04
N MET A 101 7.16 13.26 -2.11
CA MET A 101 8.60 12.99 -1.92
C MET A 101 8.86 11.68 -1.16
N ILE A 102 7.83 11.08 -0.59
CA ILE A 102 7.96 9.81 0.14
C ILE A 102 7.25 8.68 -0.58
N HIS A 103 7.71 7.46 -0.35
CA HIS A 103 7.03 6.20 -0.66
C HIS A 103 7.35 5.21 0.47
N ILE A 104 6.34 4.83 1.23
CA ILE A 104 6.54 3.97 2.42
C ILE A 104 5.50 2.88 2.45
N ASP A 105 5.97 1.64 2.35
CA ASP A 105 5.14 0.45 2.38
C ASP A 105 4.63 0.13 3.79
N TRP A 106 3.42 -0.37 3.82
CA TRP A 106 2.71 -0.78 5.01
C TRP A 106 2.07 -2.14 4.79
N MET A 107 2.64 -3.17 5.39
CA MET A 107 2.14 -4.54 5.26
C MET A 107 0.78 -4.69 5.95
N ILE A 108 -0.21 -5.10 5.20
CA ILE A 108 -1.58 -5.38 5.66
C ILE A 108 -1.95 -6.85 5.48
N GLY A 109 -1.25 -7.58 4.60
CA GLY A 109 -1.51 -8.97 4.27
C GLY A 109 -1.15 -9.95 5.38
N SER A 110 -1.88 -11.05 5.40
CA SER A 110 -1.62 -12.22 6.25
C SER A 110 -2.34 -13.43 5.65
N GLY A 111 -2.08 -14.64 6.21
CA GLY A 111 -2.84 -15.84 5.85
C GLY A 111 -4.31 -15.84 6.30
N GLU A 112 -4.78 -14.76 6.92
CA GLU A 112 -6.18 -14.61 7.36
C GLU A 112 -6.92 -13.50 6.64
N ILE A 113 -6.24 -12.74 5.73
CA ILE A 113 -6.87 -11.62 5.04
C ILE A 113 -7.84 -12.11 3.96
N ASP A 114 -9.03 -11.52 3.94
CA ASP A 114 -9.98 -11.60 2.85
C ASP A 114 -10.02 -10.24 2.14
N ILE A 115 -10.09 -10.25 0.81
CA ILE A 115 -10.18 -9.04 0.01
C ILE A 115 -11.32 -9.20 -0.99
N ASP A 116 -12.20 -8.21 -1.00
CA ASP A 116 -13.31 -8.11 -1.94
C ASP A 116 -13.14 -6.87 -2.83
N GLY A 117 -13.39 -7.04 -4.12
CA GLY A 117 -13.56 -5.96 -5.07
C GLY A 117 -15.03 -5.53 -5.18
N PHE A 118 -15.27 -4.23 -5.28
CA PHE A 118 -16.61 -3.68 -5.51
C PHE A 118 -16.69 -3.14 -6.93
N GLY A 119 -17.53 -3.76 -7.74
CA GLY A 119 -17.81 -3.31 -9.10
C GLY A 119 -18.66 -2.03 -9.12
N LYS A 120 -18.69 -1.35 -10.27
CA LYS A 120 -19.46 -0.10 -10.45
C LYS A 120 -20.96 -0.26 -10.20
N ASN A 121 -21.49 -1.46 -10.37
CA ASN A 121 -22.91 -1.80 -10.16
C ASN A 121 -23.21 -2.29 -8.75
N GLY A 122 -22.24 -2.19 -7.82
CA GLY A 122 -22.36 -2.69 -6.45
C GLY A 122 -22.16 -4.21 -6.31
N GLU A 123 -21.75 -4.89 -7.36
CA GLU A 123 -21.36 -6.29 -7.30
C GLU A 123 -20.14 -6.48 -6.42
N ILE A 124 -20.11 -7.56 -5.65
CA ILE A 124 -18.98 -7.94 -4.81
C ILE A 124 -18.27 -9.11 -5.48
N VAL A 125 -16.99 -8.94 -5.79
CA VAL A 125 -16.15 -9.96 -6.39
C VAL A 125 -15.08 -10.35 -5.40
N PRO A 126 -15.07 -11.60 -4.89
CA PRO A 126 -13.98 -12.06 -4.02
C PRO A 126 -12.66 -12.04 -4.80
N ILE A 127 -11.63 -11.45 -4.23
CA ILE A 127 -10.28 -11.40 -4.81
C ILE A 127 -9.34 -12.31 -4.04
N PHE A 128 -9.34 -12.18 -2.71
CA PHE A 128 -8.59 -13.07 -1.81
C PHE A 128 -9.53 -13.71 -0.80
N ARG A 129 -9.19 -14.96 -0.42
CA ARG A 129 -9.73 -15.66 0.75
C ARG A 129 -8.59 -16.33 1.48
N LYS A 130 -8.50 -16.11 2.80
CA LYS A 130 -7.43 -16.65 3.65
C LYS A 130 -6.03 -16.36 3.11
N GLY A 131 -5.84 -15.16 2.59
CA GLY A 131 -4.55 -14.71 2.06
C GLY A 131 -4.17 -15.22 0.69
N GLU A 132 -5.04 -15.95 -0.01
CA GLU A 132 -4.77 -16.53 -1.33
C GLU A 132 -5.76 -16.01 -2.39
N TRP A 133 -5.31 -16.02 -3.65
CA TRP A 133 -6.18 -15.71 -4.78
C TRP A 133 -7.39 -16.66 -4.82
N VAL A 134 -8.55 -16.11 -5.13
CA VAL A 134 -9.74 -16.91 -5.42
C VAL A 134 -9.71 -17.28 -6.90
N ASP A 135 -9.84 -18.59 -7.21
CA ASP A 135 -9.93 -19.13 -8.57
C ASP A 135 -11.28 -18.79 -9.23
#